data_56b887c75aeedc7c1f188415848f81d8
#
_entry.id   56b887c75aeedc7c1f188415848f81d8
#
_cell.length_a   1.000
_cell.length_b   1.000
_cell.length_c   1.000
_cell.angle_alpha   90.00
_cell.angle_beta   90.00
_cell.angle_gamma   90.00
#
_symmetry.space_group_name_H-M   'P 1'
#
loop_
_entity.id
_entity.type
_entity.pdbx_description
1 polymer ?
#
loop_
_entity_poly.entity_id
_entity_poly.type
_entity_poly.pdbx_seq_one_letter_code
_entity_poly.pdbx_strand_id
1 'polypeptide(L)'
;MHIFSHREFAYEFESAPEAPDPSDWMANTFFTGGTMPSDDLLLHFQRDLHLVDHWRLDGTHYSRTLRAWLSNLDRNQGKVRQIMVETYGADSATRWLVNWRLFFLICSEVWNLRQGQEFLVSHYLFQRGT
;
A
#
# COMPACT_ATOMS: atom_id res chain seq x y z
N MET A 1 14.98 4.38 -4.86
CA MET A 1 13.52 4.41 -4.68
C MET A 1 13.08 3.10 -4.06
N HIS A 2 12.06 3.14 -3.20
CA HIS A 2 11.43 1.97 -2.58
C HIS A 2 9.92 2.12 -2.79
N ILE A 3 9.28 1.16 -3.43
CA ILE A 3 7.85 1.20 -3.72
C ILE A 3 7.28 -0.22 -3.77
N PHE A 4 6.00 -0.35 -3.40
CA PHE A 4 5.26 -1.58 -3.68
C PHE A 4 4.88 -1.63 -5.16
N SER A 5 4.79 -2.82 -5.71
CA SER A 5 4.47 -3.05 -7.11
C SER A 5 3.70 -4.34 -7.30
N HIS A 6 2.92 -4.42 -8.37
CA HIS A 6 2.42 -5.68 -8.89
C HIS A 6 3.50 -6.29 -9.79
N ARG A 7 3.59 -7.61 -9.81
CA ARG A 7 4.61 -8.34 -10.56
C ARG A 7 4.62 -8.03 -12.06
N GLU A 8 3.42 -7.88 -12.67
CA GLU A 8 3.28 -7.81 -14.13
C GLU A 8 2.45 -6.62 -14.62
N PHE A 9 1.49 -6.13 -13.82
CA PHE A 9 0.53 -5.14 -14.28
C PHE A 9 0.66 -3.81 -13.54
N ALA A 10 0.60 -2.71 -14.29
CA ALA A 10 0.29 -1.40 -13.76
C ALA A 10 -1.22 -1.15 -13.92
N TYR A 11 -1.88 -0.65 -12.87
CA TYR A 11 -3.31 -0.32 -12.91
C TYR A 11 -3.65 0.82 -11.96
N GLU A 12 -4.69 1.55 -12.29
CA GLU A 12 -5.20 2.62 -11.43
C GLU A 12 -6.13 2.06 -10.35
N PHE A 13 -6.14 2.70 -9.18
CA PHE A 13 -7.14 2.44 -8.16
C PHE A 13 -8.41 3.20 -8.54
N GLU A 14 -9.31 2.53 -9.23
CA GLU A 14 -10.58 3.11 -9.65
C GLU A 14 -11.55 3.14 -8.48
N SER A 15 -12.27 4.26 -8.36
CA SER A 15 -13.44 4.37 -7.51
C SER A 15 -14.65 4.59 -8.42
N ALA A 16 -15.66 3.74 -8.30
CA ALA A 16 -16.91 3.87 -9.01
C ALA A 16 -18.00 4.46 -8.07
N PRO A 17 -18.10 5.79 -7.94
CA PRO A 17 -19.04 6.41 -6.99
C PRO A 17 -20.50 6.15 -7.30
N GLU A 18 -20.82 5.82 -8.56
CA GLU A 18 -22.20 5.58 -9.02
C GLU A 18 -22.67 4.12 -8.81
N ALA A 19 -21.74 3.18 -8.63
CA ALA A 19 -22.04 1.77 -8.36
C ALA A 19 -20.98 1.21 -7.42
N PRO A 20 -20.99 1.57 -6.12
CA PRO A 20 -19.95 1.20 -5.18
C PRO A 20 -19.95 -0.33 -5.00
N ASP A 21 -18.88 -0.97 -5.43
CA ASP A 21 -18.55 -2.35 -5.11
C ASP A 21 -17.78 -2.40 -3.78
N PRO A 22 -17.99 -3.40 -2.93
CA PRO A 22 -17.16 -3.60 -1.73
C PRO A 22 -15.66 -3.67 -2.03
N SER A 23 -15.24 -4.09 -3.24
CA SER A 23 -13.84 -4.05 -3.68
C SER A 23 -13.28 -2.63 -3.80
N ASP A 24 -14.13 -1.62 -4.05
CA ASP A 24 -13.73 -0.22 -4.18
C ASP A 24 -13.44 0.46 -2.82
N TRP A 25 -13.74 -0.22 -1.72
CA TRP A 25 -13.54 0.33 -0.38
C TRP A 25 -12.11 0.84 -0.16
N MET A 26 -11.12 0.11 -0.62
CA MET A 26 -9.72 0.47 -0.47
C MET A 26 -9.38 1.74 -1.27
N ALA A 27 -9.83 1.80 -2.54
CA ALA A 27 -9.65 2.96 -3.40
C ALA A 27 -10.36 4.19 -2.82
N ASN A 28 -11.63 4.04 -2.42
CA ASN A 28 -12.43 5.12 -1.87
C ASN A 28 -11.94 5.65 -0.51
N THR A 29 -11.28 4.80 0.30
CA THR A 29 -10.90 5.16 1.68
C THR A 29 -9.45 5.61 1.78
N PHE A 30 -8.52 5.00 1.01
CA PHE A 30 -7.07 5.19 1.20
C PHE A 30 -6.31 5.58 -0.07
N PHE A 31 -6.77 5.19 -1.26
CA PHE A 31 -6.00 5.30 -2.50
C PHE A 31 -6.71 6.08 -3.60
N THR A 32 -7.45 7.12 -3.27
CA THR A 32 -8.17 7.94 -4.24
C THR A 32 -7.22 8.48 -5.32
N GLY A 33 -7.36 7.99 -6.56
CA GLY A 33 -6.56 8.41 -7.70
C GLY A 33 -5.11 7.91 -7.71
N GLY A 34 -4.80 6.85 -6.95
CA GLY A 34 -3.48 6.23 -6.94
C GLY A 34 -3.31 5.18 -8.04
N THR A 35 -2.06 4.81 -8.29
CA THR A 35 -1.68 3.78 -9.27
C THR A 35 -0.87 2.69 -8.57
N MET A 36 -1.20 1.43 -8.82
CA MET A 36 -0.33 0.30 -8.55
C MET A 36 0.65 0.19 -9.72
N PRO A 37 1.96 0.45 -9.55
CA PRO A 37 2.92 0.25 -10.63
C PRO A 37 3.20 -1.23 -10.85
N SER A 38 3.52 -1.62 -12.08
CA SER A 38 4.20 -2.88 -12.32
C SER A 38 5.68 -2.78 -11.88
N ASP A 39 6.28 -3.92 -11.59
CA ASP A 39 7.70 -3.98 -11.17
C ASP A 39 8.67 -3.44 -12.24
N ASP A 40 8.29 -3.52 -13.51
CA ASP A 40 9.10 -3.02 -14.63
C ASP A 40 8.74 -1.59 -15.07
N LEU A 41 7.68 -0.99 -14.56
CA LEU A 41 7.18 0.31 -15.03
C LEU A 41 8.28 1.37 -15.12
N LEU A 42 9.11 1.48 -14.08
CA LEU A 42 10.16 2.51 -14.02
C LEU A 42 11.34 2.23 -14.93
N LEU A 43 11.48 1.00 -15.45
CA LEU A 43 12.53 0.64 -16.40
C LEU A 43 12.31 1.30 -17.78
N HIS A 44 11.08 1.68 -18.07
CA HIS A 44 10.72 2.34 -19.35
C HIS A 44 11.03 3.84 -19.38
N PHE A 45 11.41 4.44 -18.26
CA PHE A 45 11.62 5.90 -18.13
C PHE A 45 13.07 6.22 -17.78
N GLN A 46 13.98 6.13 -18.78
CA GLN A 46 15.43 6.28 -18.59
C GLN A 46 16.00 7.60 -19.14
N ARG A 47 15.15 8.60 -19.45
CA ARG A 47 15.61 9.86 -20.06
C ARG A 47 16.41 10.74 -19.09
N ASP A 48 15.88 10.93 -17.89
CA ASP A 48 16.43 11.88 -16.91
C ASP A 48 17.18 11.18 -15.77
N LEU A 49 16.81 9.93 -15.53
CA LEU A 49 17.43 9.05 -14.55
C LEU A 49 17.71 7.69 -15.19
N HIS A 50 18.91 7.17 -14.98
CA HIS A 50 19.30 5.84 -15.46
C HIS A 50 19.26 4.84 -14.31
N LEU A 51 18.64 3.69 -14.54
CA LEU A 51 18.65 2.59 -13.58
C LEU A 51 20.05 1.99 -13.48
N VAL A 52 20.58 1.94 -12.26
CA VAL A 52 21.87 1.32 -11.93
C VAL A 52 21.67 -0.08 -11.41
N ASP A 53 20.65 -0.26 -10.54
CA ASP A 53 20.35 -1.57 -9.95
C ASP A 53 18.88 -1.67 -9.54
N HIS A 54 18.35 -2.91 -9.47
CA HIS A 54 16.97 -3.20 -9.16
C HIS A 54 16.86 -4.47 -8.33
N TRP A 55 16.22 -4.37 -7.16
CA TRP A 55 16.00 -5.51 -6.25
C TRP A 55 14.51 -5.74 -6.07
N ARG A 56 14.13 -7.01 -6.09
CA ARG A 56 12.78 -7.50 -5.83
C ARG A 56 12.75 -8.22 -4.51
N LEU A 57 11.97 -7.71 -3.58
CA LEU A 57 11.66 -8.37 -2.33
C LEU A 57 10.25 -8.96 -2.45
N ASP A 58 10.09 -10.22 -2.07
CA ASP A 58 8.77 -10.83 -2.06
C ASP A 58 7.83 -10.14 -1.05
N GLY A 59 6.54 -10.18 -1.35
CA GLY A 59 5.52 -9.48 -0.56
C GLY A 59 5.40 -9.95 0.88
N THR A 60 5.91 -11.14 1.22
CA THR A 60 5.82 -11.67 2.59
C THR A 60 6.56 -10.79 3.59
N HIS A 61 7.60 -10.06 3.17
CA HIS A 61 8.28 -9.08 4.01
C HIS A 61 7.32 -7.94 4.40
N TYR A 62 6.57 -7.42 3.44
CA TYR A 62 5.60 -6.36 3.71
C TYR A 62 4.38 -6.89 4.48
N SER A 63 3.89 -8.10 4.16
CA SER A 63 2.84 -8.77 4.92
C SER A 63 3.19 -8.86 6.41
N ARG A 64 4.40 -9.28 6.76
CA ARG A 64 4.88 -9.35 8.15
C ARG A 64 4.94 -7.96 8.80
N THR A 65 5.38 -6.95 8.08
CA THR A 65 5.42 -5.56 8.55
C THR A 65 4.01 -5.05 8.87
N LEU A 66 3.05 -5.27 7.97
CA LEU A 66 1.65 -4.88 8.16
C LEU A 66 1.02 -5.57 9.39
N ARG A 67 1.31 -6.85 9.60
CA ARG A 67 0.87 -7.58 10.81
C ARG A 67 1.51 -7.03 12.08
N ALA A 68 2.78 -6.62 12.03
CA ALA A 68 3.45 -5.96 13.15
C ALA A 68 2.84 -4.59 13.46
N TRP A 69 2.50 -3.81 12.43
CA TRP A 69 1.78 -2.54 12.60
C TRP A 69 0.39 -2.73 13.18
N LEU A 70 -0.37 -3.72 12.72
CA LEU A 70 -1.67 -4.06 13.28
C LEU A 70 -1.55 -4.44 14.77
N SER A 71 -0.59 -5.28 15.11
CA SER A 71 -0.34 -5.66 16.50
C SER A 71 0.04 -4.45 17.37
N ASN A 72 0.82 -3.50 16.85
CA ASN A 72 1.15 -2.27 17.54
C ASN A 72 -0.08 -1.37 17.73
N LEU A 73 -0.93 -1.25 16.72
CA LEU A 73 -2.19 -0.52 16.80
C LEU A 73 -3.08 -1.13 17.90
N ASP A 74 -3.24 -2.44 17.90
CA ASP A 74 -4.09 -3.16 18.86
C ASP A 74 -3.57 -3.02 20.31
N ARG A 75 -2.26 -3.05 20.51
CA ARG A 75 -1.66 -2.86 21.84
C ARG A 75 -1.76 -1.42 22.35
N ASN A 76 -1.87 -0.45 21.46
CA ASN A 76 -1.88 0.97 21.80
C ASN A 76 -3.22 1.65 21.51
N GLN A 77 -4.33 0.91 21.52
CA GLN A 77 -5.66 1.40 21.12
C GLN A 77 -6.06 2.73 21.76
N GLY A 78 -5.75 2.93 23.06
CA GLY A 78 -6.06 4.18 23.75
C GLY A 78 -5.42 5.40 23.10
N LYS A 79 -4.11 5.33 22.82
CA LYS A 79 -3.36 6.41 22.14
C LYS A 79 -3.82 6.58 20.67
N VAL A 80 -4.00 5.46 19.98
CA VAL A 80 -4.47 5.49 18.59
C VAL A 80 -5.86 6.10 18.50
N ARG A 81 -6.78 5.76 19.41
CA ARG A 81 -8.12 6.36 19.45
C ARG A 81 -8.06 7.89 19.63
N GLN A 82 -7.16 8.37 20.49
CA GLN A 82 -6.97 9.81 20.67
C GLN A 82 -6.51 10.46 19.35
N ILE A 83 -5.55 9.90 18.65
CA ILE A 83 -5.10 10.37 17.33
C ILE A 83 -6.26 10.36 16.32
N MET A 84 -7.10 9.30 16.33
CA MET A 84 -8.26 9.23 15.45
C MET A 84 -9.29 10.33 15.74
N VAL A 85 -9.51 10.65 17.02
CA VAL A 85 -10.37 11.78 17.42
C VAL A 85 -9.81 13.11 16.93
N GLU A 86 -8.52 13.34 17.12
CA GLU A 86 -7.84 14.57 16.68
C GLU A 86 -7.84 14.74 15.16
N THR A 87 -7.72 13.63 14.41
CA THR A 87 -7.60 13.64 12.95
C THR A 87 -8.97 13.66 12.24
N TYR A 88 -9.91 12.84 12.71
CA TYR A 88 -11.17 12.55 12.00
C TYR A 88 -12.43 12.99 12.75
N GLY A 89 -12.28 13.55 13.96
CA GLY A 89 -13.38 13.91 14.85
C GLY A 89 -13.91 12.75 15.69
N ALA A 90 -14.51 13.08 16.83
CA ALA A 90 -14.98 12.10 17.83
C ALA A 90 -16.00 11.11 17.24
N ASP A 91 -16.94 11.59 16.42
CA ASP A 91 -18.00 10.77 15.82
C ASP A 91 -17.48 9.75 14.80
N SER A 92 -16.36 10.04 14.16
CA SER A 92 -15.74 9.19 13.14
C SER A 92 -14.58 8.31 13.65
N ALA A 93 -14.05 8.60 14.82
CA ALA A 93 -12.83 7.99 15.35
C ALA A 93 -12.90 6.45 15.41
N THR A 94 -14.02 5.88 15.85
CA THR A 94 -14.20 4.43 15.92
C THR A 94 -14.21 3.81 14.52
N ARG A 95 -14.91 4.41 13.58
CA ARG A 95 -14.94 3.95 12.18
C ARG A 95 -13.55 3.97 11.57
N TRP A 96 -12.78 5.04 11.78
CA TRP A 96 -11.42 5.13 11.25
C TRP A 96 -10.44 4.16 11.92
N LEU A 97 -10.60 3.89 13.20
CA LEU A 97 -9.83 2.83 13.86
C LEU A 97 -10.09 1.46 13.21
N VAL A 98 -11.35 1.14 12.91
CA VAL A 98 -11.72 -0.09 12.20
C VAL A 98 -11.17 -0.09 10.79
N ASN A 99 -11.28 1.03 10.06
CA ASN A 99 -10.76 1.15 8.70
C ASN A 99 -9.25 0.88 8.64
N TRP A 100 -8.45 1.45 9.56
CA TRP A 100 -7.02 1.20 9.63
C TRP A 100 -6.68 -0.25 9.95
N ARG A 101 -7.45 -0.89 10.83
CA ARG A 101 -7.29 -2.33 11.13
C ARG A 101 -7.56 -3.18 9.89
N LEU A 102 -8.66 -2.91 9.19
CA LEU A 102 -9.01 -3.59 7.94
C LEU A 102 -7.95 -3.36 6.86
N PHE A 103 -7.44 -2.13 6.73
CA PHE A 103 -6.35 -1.81 5.82
C PHE A 103 -5.13 -2.70 6.04
N PHE A 104 -4.63 -2.79 7.28
CA PHE A 104 -3.48 -3.63 7.58
C PHE A 104 -3.75 -5.12 7.33
N LEU A 105 -4.95 -5.61 7.66
CA LEU A 105 -5.34 -6.99 7.41
C LEU A 105 -5.40 -7.30 5.92
N ILE A 106 -6.15 -6.51 5.15
CA ILE A 106 -6.33 -6.72 3.72
C ILE A 106 -4.98 -6.63 3.00
N CYS A 107 -4.21 -5.58 3.27
CA CYS A 107 -2.87 -5.46 2.67
C CYS A 107 -1.96 -6.62 3.06
N SER A 108 -2.01 -7.12 4.32
CA SER A 108 -1.19 -8.27 4.72
C SER A 108 -1.52 -9.53 3.93
N GLU A 109 -2.80 -9.76 3.62
CA GLU A 109 -3.24 -10.90 2.82
C GLU A 109 -2.91 -10.71 1.33
N VAL A 110 -3.13 -9.52 0.77
CA VAL A 110 -2.78 -9.20 -0.62
C VAL A 110 -1.29 -9.43 -0.88
N TRP A 111 -0.41 -8.89 -0.02
CA TRP A 111 1.04 -9.09 -0.18
C TRP A 111 1.52 -10.50 0.15
N ASN A 112 0.67 -11.36 0.72
CA ASN A 112 0.98 -12.77 0.93
C ASN A 112 0.49 -13.69 -0.21
N LEU A 113 -0.25 -13.15 -1.19
CA LEU A 113 -0.74 -13.92 -2.33
C LEU A 113 0.42 -14.61 -3.06
N ARG A 114 0.20 -15.88 -3.43
CA ARG A 114 1.21 -16.73 -4.06
C ARG A 114 2.55 -16.73 -3.33
N GLN A 115 2.49 -16.75 -2.00
CA GLN A 115 3.70 -16.71 -1.15
C GLN A 115 4.54 -15.44 -1.39
N GLY A 116 3.87 -14.30 -1.60
CA GLY A 116 4.50 -13.01 -1.84
C GLY A 116 5.02 -12.79 -3.26
N GLN A 117 4.66 -13.65 -4.21
CA GLN A 117 5.14 -13.57 -5.59
C GLN A 117 4.23 -12.76 -6.53
N GLU A 118 3.06 -12.33 -6.08
CA GLU A 118 2.14 -11.51 -6.87
C GLU A 118 2.39 -10.03 -6.68
N PHE A 119 2.45 -9.60 -5.42
CA PHE A 119 2.76 -8.21 -5.05
C PHE A 119 4.13 -8.17 -4.39
N LEU A 120 4.96 -7.26 -4.85
CA LEU A 120 6.38 -7.16 -4.49
C LEU A 120 6.65 -5.84 -3.75
N VAL A 121 7.82 -5.78 -3.15
CA VAL A 121 8.43 -4.51 -2.72
C VAL A 121 9.68 -4.32 -3.59
N SER A 122 9.60 -3.36 -4.49
CA SER A 122 10.66 -3.12 -5.48
C SER A 122 11.56 -1.99 -5.04
N HIS A 123 12.86 -2.20 -5.14
CA HIS A 123 13.89 -1.21 -4.87
C HIS A 123 14.64 -0.90 -6.13
N TYR A 124 14.82 0.38 -6.42
CA TYR A 124 15.54 0.86 -7.61
C TYR A 124 16.63 1.83 -7.18
N LEU A 125 17.81 1.64 -7.69
CA LEU A 125 18.89 2.60 -7.62
C LEU A 125 19.01 3.34 -8.95
N PHE A 126 18.75 4.64 -8.92
CA PHE A 126 18.88 5.50 -10.08
C PHE A 126 20.09 6.42 -9.95
N GLN A 127 20.69 6.73 -11.08
CA GLN A 127 21.71 7.75 -11.23
C GLN A 127 21.21 8.80 -12.23
N ARG A 128 21.50 10.08 -11.95
CA ARG A 128 21.22 11.16 -12.90
C ARG A 128 22.07 10.96 -14.15
N GLY A 129 21.46 11.11 -15.32
CA GLY A 129 22.19 11.20 -16.58
C GLY A 129 23.17 12.41 -16.57
N THR A 130 24.32 12.22 -17.14
CA THR A 130 25.34 13.29 -17.35
C THR A 130 24.95 14.19 -18.50
#